data_357059e4d909659d3ef1f30a2ef36ae4
#
_entry.id   357059e4d909659d3ef1f30a2ef36ae4
#
_cell.length_a   1.000
_cell.length_b   1.000
_cell.length_c   1.000
_cell.angle_alpha   90.00
_cell.angle_beta   90.00
_cell.angle_gamma   90.00
#
_symmetry.space_group_name_H-M   'P 1'
#
loop_
_entity.id
_entity.type
_entity.pdbx_description
1 polymer ?
#
loop_
_entity_poly.entity_id
_entity_poly.type
_entity_poly.pdbx_seq_one_letter_code
_entity_poly.pdbx_strand_id
1 'polypeptide(L)'
;MYFPSDLQSALTDHKSFPQDASTFLLSNQTAAFSAQLSTPSEEATNNALDDYFSKTVMKTKVRPRRENFDFWSHMPNEIKVQIFRFLRPKEIVRCSAVSKSWQKMCFDGQLWINLDTTEFYQEIPSECLVKIMTAAGPFVRDLNLRGCVQMNGKWGSDGQKITDVCRNLMKFSIEGCRIDRSSVHYFLLRNRRLVQINLSGISTLNNSAMKIIAQGCTQLEHLNVSWCQHIDTTGLKRVVQACPKLRDLRAEEVKGFNDQSFLVELFNRNTLERLIVPYCTDFDDDALQTLVQGIDPDIDPLTNRAVVPPRKFRHLNFSRCKSLTDKSLQSLAYNVPHLNGLQLSLCHNLTDDALSGILESTPQLTHLDLEELDELSNTTLQNLAKAPCAPNLEHLSISSCENLGDVGMLQVIKDCPRLKNVDMDNTRISDLVLTEAAACVRQRNRTAMGNKSGNPKVGLRMVVYDCQNVTWTGIREVLSRNAEIRRPPASSSTAVSPAAYPSYPTDIISMKCFYGYQQTVDEHTKRVLRGDLLAAGRLERKWAEYMMANEEAGAGGTGASARRRRRRAREAAALHADEEDGLARGGRRRARSGGCAVM
;
A
#
# COMPACT_ATOMS: atom_id res chain seq x y z
N MET A 1 4.21 35.39 -19.96
CA MET A 1 4.73 34.20 -20.61
C MET A 1 3.85 33.05 -20.16
N TYR A 2 3.12 32.47 -21.07
CA TYR A 2 2.16 31.40 -20.83
C TYR A 2 2.89 30.12 -20.59
N PHE A 3 2.59 29.42 -19.47
CA PHE A 3 2.95 28.03 -19.25
C PHE A 3 1.82 27.11 -19.72
N PRO A 4 2.10 26.01 -20.40
CA PRO A 4 1.07 25.07 -20.87
C PRO A 4 0.48 24.26 -19.71
N SER A 5 -0.83 24.00 -19.82
CA SER A 5 -1.71 23.39 -18.82
C SER A 5 -1.61 21.85 -18.71
N ASP A 6 -0.57 21.20 -19.24
CA ASP A 6 -0.54 19.75 -19.40
C ASP A 6 0.32 18.99 -18.37
N LEU A 7 0.79 19.67 -17.32
CA LEU A 7 1.61 19.05 -16.25
C LEU A 7 0.85 18.74 -14.96
N GLN A 8 -0.47 18.98 -14.92
CA GLN A 8 -1.27 18.67 -13.72
C GLN A 8 -1.85 17.24 -13.68
N SER A 9 -1.78 16.48 -14.76
CA SER A 9 -2.31 15.11 -14.80
C SER A 9 -1.27 14.02 -14.47
N ALA A 10 0.02 14.36 -14.41
CA ALA A 10 1.09 13.39 -14.12
C ALA A 10 1.49 13.31 -12.63
N LEU A 11 0.92 14.14 -11.77
CA LEU A 11 1.27 14.20 -10.33
C LEU A 11 0.31 13.43 -9.42
N THR A 12 -0.65 12.66 -9.96
CA THR A 12 -1.65 11.95 -9.15
C THR A 12 -1.41 10.45 -8.98
N ASP A 13 -0.34 9.90 -9.55
CA ASP A 13 0.02 8.49 -9.38
C ASP A 13 1.22 8.27 -8.44
N HIS A 14 1.32 9.05 -7.37
CA HIS A 14 2.18 8.64 -6.26
C HIS A 14 1.60 7.39 -5.62
N LYS A 15 2.17 6.25 -5.96
CA LYS A 15 1.98 4.98 -5.26
C LYS A 15 2.23 5.20 -3.77
N SER A 16 1.14 5.41 -3.03
CA SER A 16 1.16 5.39 -1.57
C SER A 16 1.63 4.01 -1.12
N PHE A 17 2.75 3.95 -0.42
CA PHE A 17 3.04 2.81 0.45
C PHE A 17 1.81 2.54 1.32
N PRO A 18 1.40 1.28 1.51
CA PRO A 18 0.25 0.97 2.34
C PRO A 18 0.43 1.57 3.74
N GLN A 19 -0.50 2.41 4.16
CA GLN A 19 -0.54 3.00 5.51
C GLN A 19 -0.98 1.99 6.58
N ASP A 20 -0.90 0.69 6.32
CA ASP A 20 -1.40 -0.36 7.21
C ASP A 20 -0.30 -0.93 8.11
N ALA A 21 0.26 -0.08 8.97
CA ALA A 21 1.05 -0.54 10.12
C ALA A 21 0.37 -0.25 11.47
N SER A 22 -0.94 0.07 11.49
CA SER A 22 -1.66 0.38 12.74
C SER A 22 -2.77 -0.62 13.12
N THR A 23 -2.80 -1.82 12.54
CA THR A 23 -3.80 -2.85 12.87
C THR A 23 -3.16 -4.10 13.49
N PHE A 24 -2.18 -3.90 14.37
CA PHE A 24 -1.72 -4.98 15.23
C PHE A 24 -1.85 -4.54 16.69
N LEU A 25 -3.03 -4.74 17.24
CA LEU A 25 -3.33 -5.00 18.66
C LEU A 25 -4.84 -4.89 18.86
N LEU A 26 -5.55 -5.95 18.56
CA LEU A 26 -6.82 -6.36 19.18
C LEU A 26 -7.39 -7.55 18.38
N SER A 27 -6.75 -8.70 18.53
CA SER A 27 -7.40 -9.97 18.21
C SER A 27 -7.06 -10.96 19.31
N ASN A 28 -7.86 -10.96 20.33
CA ASN A 28 -8.05 -12.19 21.11
C ASN A 28 -9.48 -12.17 21.65
N GLN A 29 -10.15 -13.27 21.36
CA GLN A 29 -11.46 -13.71 21.83
C GLN A 29 -12.65 -13.34 20.94
N THR A 30 -12.86 -14.17 19.93
CA THR A 30 -14.20 -14.71 19.65
C THR A 30 -14.03 -16.16 19.18
N ALA A 31 -14.37 -17.05 20.06
CA ALA A 31 -14.41 -18.47 19.79
C ALA A 31 -15.53 -18.82 18.80
N ALA A 32 -15.18 -19.79 17.97
CA ALA A 32 -15.97 -20.41 16.93
C ALA A 32 -17.39 -20.83 17.35
N PHE A 33 -18.34 -20.53 16.47
CA PHE A 33 -19.50 -21.38 16.21
C PHE A 33 -19.69 -21.47 14.69
N SER A 34 -19.00 -22.43 14.07
CA SER A 34 -19.33 -22.90 12.74
C SER A 34 -20.16 -24.18 12.88
N ALA A 35 -21.46 -24.06 12.67
CA ALA A 35 -22.33 -25.20 12.50
C ALA A 35 -22.18 -25.73 11.06
N GLN A 36 -21.64 -26.92 10.93
CA GLN A 36 -21.61 -27.71 9.70
C GLN A 36 -23.04 -28.20 9.38
N LEU A 37 -23.53 -27.85 8.21
CA LEU A 37 -24.65 -28.51 7.56
C LEU A 37 -24.07 -29.65 6.70
N SER A 38 -24.17 -30.87 7.18
CA SER A 38 -23.98 -32.09 6.38
C SER A 38 -25.34 -32.68 6.01
N THR A 39 -25.56 -32.84 4.72
CA THR A 39 -26.68 -33.64 4.16
C THR A 39 -26.45 -35.14 4.40
N PRO A 40 -27.48 -35.93 4.71
CA PRO A 40 -27.36 -37.36 4.85
C PRO A 40 -27.61 -38.06 3.51
N SER A 41 -26.71 -38.98 3.15
CA SER A 41 -26.97 -40.03 2.16
C SER A 41 -27.56 -41.26 2.89
N GLU A 42 -28.64 -41.79 2.32
CA GLU A 42 -29.27 -43.03 2.69
C GLU A 42 -28.35 -44.22 2.41
N GLU A 43 -28.17 -45.11 3.39
CA GLU A 43 -28.17 -46.55 3.17
C GLU A 43 -28.43 -47.28 4.50
N ALA A 44 -29.38 -48.19 4.43
CA ALA A 44 -29.92 -48.94 5.52
C ALA A 44 -29.01 -50.12 5.93
N THR A 45 -28.92 -50.42 7.22
CA THR A 45 -29.07 -51.80 7.72
C THR A 45 -29.39 -51.81 9.22
N ASN A 46 -30.33 -52.70 9.55
CA ASN A 46 -30.88 -53.01 10.83
C ASN A 46 -29.86 -53.28 11.95
N ASN A 47 -30.11 -52.72 13.15
CA ASN A 47 -30.11 -53.51 14.38
C ASN A 47 -30.84 -52.76 15.49
N ALA A 48 -31.87 -53.41 16.03
CA ALA A 48 -32.66 -52.94 17.14
C ALA A 48 -31.86 -53.06 18.44
N LEU A 49 -31.73 -51.96 19.17
CA LEU A 49 -31.56 -51.90 20.62
C LEU A 49 -31.92 -50.53 21.14
N ASP A 50 -32.96 -50.49 21.91
CA ASP A 50 -33.51 -49.47 22.81
C ASP A 50 -32.98 -48.05 22.70
N ASP A 51 -33.69 -47.24 21.95
CA ASP A 51 -33.50 -45.84 21.87
C ASP A 51 -34.53 -45.06 22.71
N TYR A 52 -34.30 -45.05 24.04
CA TYR A 52 -35.12 -44.28 24.98
C TYR A 52 -34.93 -42.78 24.87
N PHE A 53 -33.90 -42.32 24.12
CA PHE A 53 -33.57 -40.89 23.91
C PHE A 53 -34.10 -40.29 22.61
N SER A 54 -34.55 -41.07 21.66
CA SER A 54 -35.03 -40.53 20.35
C SER A 54 -36.48 -40.03 20.33
N LYS A 55 -37.20 -40.16 21.43
CA LYS A 55 -38.62 -39.74 21.51
C LYS A 55 -38.88 -38.35 22.14
N THR A 56 -37.83 -37.64 22.55
CA THR A 56 -38.01 -36.24 23.05
C THR A 56 -37.31 -35.23 22.14
N VAL A 57 -37.48 -35.33 20.83
CA VAL A 57 -37.40 -34.16 20.01
C VAL A 57 -38.60 -33.27 20.41
N MET A 58 -38.34 -32.34 21.34
CA MET A 58 -39.26 -31.26 21.58
C MET A 58 -39.50 -30.62 20.22
N LYS A 59 -40.69 -30.86 19.63
CA LYS A 59 -41.22 -29.99 18.58
C LYS A 59 -41.23 -28.62 19.20
N THR A 60 -40.21 -27.85 18.96
CA THR A 60 -40.24 -26.39 19.19
C THR A 60 -41.46 -25.91 18.45
N LYS A 61 -42.52 -25.64 19.21
CA LYS A 61 -43.70 -24.96 18.67
C LYS A 61 -43.17 -23.70 18.05
N VAL A 62 -43.03 -23.71 16.72
CA VAL A 62 -42.81 -22.48 15.94
C VAL A 62 -43.98 -21.60 16.33
N ARG A 63 -43.72 -20.61 17.18
CA ARG A 63 -44.76 -19.65 17.55
C ARG A 63 -45.25 -19.05 16.24
N PRO A 64 -46.58 -19.10 15.94
CA PRO A 64 -47.11 -18.55 14.71
C PRO A 64 -46.61 -17.10 14.62
N ARG A 65 -45.97 -16.76 13.50
CA ARG A 65 -45.55 -15.38 13.20
C ARG A 65 -46.79 -14.51 13.39
N ARG A 66 -46.75 -13.58 14.33
CA ARG A 66 -47.83 -12.60 14.52
C ARG A 66 -48.00 -11.89 13.18
N GLU A 67 -49.16 -11.98 12.54
CA GLU A 67 -49.41 -11.50 11.18
C GLU A 67 -49.13 -9.99 10.97
N ASN A 68 -49.06 -9.19 12.04
CA ASN A 68 -48.81 -7.75 12.00
C ASN A 68 -47.69 -7.31 12.96
N PHE A 69 -46.69 -8.16 13.20
CA PHE A 69 -45.57 -7.77 14.05
C PHE A 69 -44.56 -6.90 13.27
N ASP A 70 -44.66 -5.59 13.45
CA ASP A 70 -43.63 -4.65 12.96
C ASP A 70 -42.39 -4.76 13.83
N PHE A 71 -41.47 -5.64 13.39
CA PHE A 71 -40.20 -5.92 14.06
C PHE A 71 -39.39 -4.66 14.27
N TRP A 72 -39.39 -3.76 13.28
CA TRP A 72 -38.58 -2.54 13.34
C TRP A 72 -39.14 -1.54 14.39
N SER A 73 -40.44 -1.33 14.45
CA SER A 73 -41.01 -0.39 15.40
C SER A 73 -40.86 -0.83 16.85
N HIS A 74 -40.88 -2.15 17.11
CA HIS A 74 -40.76 -2.72 18.46
C HIS A 74 -39.31 -2.93 18.91
N MET A 75 -38.34 -2.77 18.01
CA MET A 75 -36.92 -2.90 18.36
C MET A 75 -36.47 -1.69 19.18
N PRO A 76 -35.69 -1.88 20.27
CA PRO A 76 -35.04 -0.79 21.00
C PRO A 76 -34.17 0.09 20.09
N ASN A 77 -34.13 1.38 20.36
CA ASN A 77 -33.34 2.32 19.52
C ASN A 77 -31.85 2.02 19.53
N GLU A 78 -31.33 1.51 20.64
CA GLU A 78 -29.93 1.10 20.82
C GLU A 78 -29.56 0.00 19.81
N ILE A 79 -30.45 -0.98 19.62
CA ILE A 79 -30.24 -2.06 18.65
C ILE A 79 -30.34 -1.53 17.21
N LYS A 80 -31.27 -0.61 16.94
CA LYS A 80 -31.37 0.06 15.62
C LYS A 80 -30.08 0.82 15.29
N VAL A 81 -29.53 1.58 16.24
CA VAL A 81 -28.26 2.30 16.07
C VAL A 81 -27.10 1.31 15.83
N GLN A 82 -27.08 0.17 16.56
CA GLN A 82 -26.06 -0.88 16.30
C GLN A 82 -26.15 -1.45 14.89
N ILE A 83 -27.35 -1.61 14.34
CA ILE A 83 -27.53 -2.05 12.94
C ILE A 83 -26.96 -1.01 11.97
N PHE A 84 -27.23 0.29 12.20
CA PHE A 84 -26.69 1.35 11.36
C PHE A 84 -25.15 1.46 11.41
N ARG A 85 -24.49 1.00 12.47
CA ARG A 85 -23.00 0.94 12.54
C ARG A 85 -22.36 0.04 11.50
N PHE A 86 -23.10 -0.93 10.94
CA PHE A 86 -22.60 -1.78 9.86
C PHE A 86 -22.70 -1.12 8.48
N LEU A 87 -23.38 0.02 8.37
CA LEU A 87 -23.50 0.77 7.13
C LEU A 87 -22.34 1.74 6.97
N ARG A 88 -21.91 1.93 5.73
CA ARG A 88 -20.93 2.96 5.40
C ARG A 88 -21.56 4.37 5.52
N PRO A 89 -20.76 5.41 5.73
CA PRO A 89 -21.26 6.78 5.85
C PRO A 89 -22.22 7.20 4.73
N LYS A 90 -21.92 6.85 3.47
CA LYS A 90 -22.78 7.12 2.31
C LYS A 90 -24.13 6.41 2.38
N GLU A 91 -24.15 5.19 2.89
CA GLU A 91 -25.38 4.40 3.08
C GLU A 91 -26.23 4.96 4.21
N ILE A 92 -25.57 5.38 5.32
CA ILE A 92 -26.26 6.05 6.45
C ILE A 92 -26.97 7.32 5.96
N VAL A 93 -26.28 8.16 5.18
CA VAL A 93 -26.89 9.38 4.61
C VAL A 93 -28.06 9.04 3.70
N ARG A 94 -27.94 8.01 2.85
CA ARG A 94 -29.07 7.55 2.01
C ARG A 94 -30.26 7.04 2.83
N CYS A 95 -29.98 6.29 3.89
CA CYS A 95 -31.02 5.80 4.80
C CYS A 95 -31.76 6.93 5.51
N SER A 96 -31.14 8.09 5.71
CA SER A 96 -31.77 9.24 6.36
C SER A 96 -33.00 9.79 5.60
N ALA A 97 -33.13 9.48 4.31
CA ALA A 97 -34.28 9.89 3.47
C ALA A 97 -35.50 8.99 3.62
N VAL A 98 -35.40 7.84 4.29
CA VAL A 98 -36.50 6.84 4.39
C VAL A 98 -37.67 7.34 5.25
N SER A 99 -37.38 7.91 6.42
CA SER A 99 -38.39 8.45 7.32
C SER A 99 -37.78 9.43 8.33
N LYS A 100 -38.61 10.22 8.99
CA LYS A 100 -38.18 11.12 10.08
C LYS A 100 -37.52 10.37 11.25
N SER A 101 -38.00 9.16 11.56
CA SER A 101 -37.40 8.30 12.59
C SER A 101 -36.03 7.81 12.18
N TRP A 102 -35.88 7.36 10.93
CA TRP A 102 -34.56 6.96 10.39
C TRP A 102 -33.61 8.13 10.30
N GLN A 103 -34.08 9.30 9.87
CA GLN A 103 -33.28 10.52 9.84
C GLN A 103 -32.69 10.83 11.21
N LYS A 104 -33.52 10.80 12.28
CA LYS A 104 -33.05 11.05 13.65
C LYS A 104 -31.99 10.04 14.07
N MET A 105 -32.16 8.76 13.76
CA MET A 105 -31.19 7.71 14.07
C MET A 105 -29.92 7.82 13.23
N CYS A 106 -30.02 8.12 11.94
CA CYS A 106 -28.85 8.28 11.06
C CYS A 106 -27.96 9.48 11.47
N PHE A 107 -28.53 10.49 12.10
CA PHE A 107 -27.79 11.63 12.65
C PHE A 107 -27.48 11.47 14.15
N ASP A 108 -27.65 10.27 14.72
CA ASP A 108 -27.16 9.97 16.06
C ASP A 108 -25.63 10.06 16.10
N GLY A 109 -25.12 10.88 17.00
CA GLY A 109 -23.68 11.14 17.10
C GLY A 109 -22.81 9.90 17.35
N GLN A 110 -23.39 8.83 17.91
CA GLN A 110 -22.66 7.57 18.14
C GLN A 110 -22.28 6.86 16.85
N LEU A 111 -22.93 7.14 15.72
CA LEU A 111 -22.58 6.60 14.40
C LEU A 111 -21.38 7.30 13.78
N TRP A 112 -21.05 8.51 14.25
CA TRP A 112 -20.07 9.42 13.65
C TRP A 112 -18.85 9.65 14.55
N ILE A 113 -18.52 8.70 15.44
CA ILE A 113 -17.30 8.79 16.26
C ILE A 113 -16.06 8.95 15.38
N ASN A 114 -16.03 8.22 14.26
CA ASN A 114 -15.01 8.33 13.22
C ASN A 114 -15.69 8.89 11.96
N LEU A 115 -15.53 10.17 11.72
CA LEU A 115 -16.03 10.83 10.51
C LEU A 115 -14.90 10.93 9.49
N ASP A 116 -14.82 9.94 8.61
CA ASP A 116 -13.89 9.90 7.50
C ASP A 116 -14.63 10.13 6.18
N THR A 117 -14.26 11.20 5.47
CA THR A 117 -14.88 11.58 4.21
C THR A 117 -14.11 11.12 2.97
N THR A 118 -12.97 10.45 3.11
CA THR A 118 -12.06 10.12 1.99
C THR A 118 -12.68 9.32 0.87
N GLU A 119 -13.65 8.44 1.17
CA GLU A 119 -14.33 7.63 0.15
C GLU A 119 -15.41 8.41 -0.64
N PHE A 120 -15.89 9.53 -0.11
CA PHE A 120 -17.08 10.22 -0.66
C PHE A 120 -16.99 11.75 -0.64
N TYR A 121 -15.81 12.31 -0.40
CA TYR A 121 -15.62 13.77 -0.30
C TYR A 121 -16.07 14.54 -1.55
N GLN A 122 -15.96 13.94 -2.74
CA GLN A 122 -16.40 14.57 -3.99
C GLN A 122 -17.94 14.58 -4.17
N GLU A 123 -18.64 13.63 -3.55
CA GLU A 123 -20.06 13.43 -3.74
C GLU A 123 -20.92 14.09 -2.66
N ILE A 124 -20.35 14.41 -1.48
CA ILE A 124 -21.10 14.96 -0.36
C ILE A 124 -21.27 16.48 -0.50
N PRO A 125 -22.52 17.01 -0.50
CA PRO A 125 -22.75 18.43 -0.46
C PRO A 125 -22.25 19.06 0.84
N SER A 126 -21.68 20.27 0.76
CA SER A 126 -21.16 21.01 1.93
C SER A 126 -22.20 21.15 3.06
N GLU A 127 -23.45 21.40 2.71
CA GLU A 127 -24.55 21.58 3.68
C GLU A 127 -24.86 20.28 4.44
N CYS A 128 -24.79 19.12 3.76
CA CYS A 128 -24.97 17.83 4.39
C CYS A 128 -23.82 17.54 5.37
N LEU A 129 -22.58 17.83 4.97
CA LEU A 129 -21.41 17.66 5.83
C LEU A 129 -21.50 18.57 7.07
N VAL A 130 -21.89 19.83 6.92
CA VAL A 130 -22.11 20.76 8.04
C VAL A 130 -23.17 20.22 9.00
N LYS A 131 -24.28 19.68 8.49
CA LYS A 131 -25.34 19.07 9.31
C LYS A 131 -24.81 17.86 10.09
N ILE A 132 -24.06 16.96 9.45
CA ILE A 132 -23.45 15.80 10.11
C ILE A 132 -22.51 16.27 11.22
N MET A 133 -21.59 17.19 10.91
CA MET A 133 -20.63 17.72 11.88
C MET A 133 -21.31 18.41 13.05
N THR A 134 -22.36 19.17 12.79
CA THR A 134 -23.11 19.88 13.86
C THR A 134 -23.88 18.90 14.75
N ALA A 135 -24.50 17.88 14.18
CA ALA A 135 -25.28 16.89 14.92
C ALA A 135 -24.39 15.91 15.71
N ALA A 136 -23.29 15.47 15.12
CA ALA A 136 -22.39 14.48 15.67
C ALA A 136 -21.23 15.06 16.50
N GLY A 137 -20.98 16.36 16.39
CA GLY A 137 -19.74 17.00 16.84
C GLY A 137 -19.24 16.63 18.23
N PRO A 138 -20.09 16.59 19.30
CA PRO A 138 -19.63 16.19 20.62
C PRO A 138 -19.11 14.75 20.72
N PHE A 139 -19.49 13.89 19.80
CA PHE A 139 -19.13 12.46 19.76
C PHE A 139 -17.93 12.19 18.86
N VAL A 140 -17.65 13.07 17.88
CA VAL A 140 -16.56 12.89 16.94
C VAL A 140 -15.23 12.91 17.67
N ARG A 141 -14.44 11.84 17.50
CA ARG A 141 -13.07 11.71 18.01
C ARG A 141 -12.03 11.71 16.89
N ASP A 142 -12.41 11.16 15.76
CA ASP A 142 -11.57 11.10 14.57
C ASP A 142 -12.28 11.85 13.43
N LEU A 143 -11.72 12.99 13.04
CA LEU A 143 -12.26 13.84 11.99
C LEU A 143 -11.29 13.89 10.83
N ASN A 144 -11.63 13.27 9.71
CA ASN A 144 -10.85 13.29 8.48
C ASN A 144 -11.68 13.92 7.34
N LEU A 145 -11.30 15.14 6.99
CA LEU A 145 -11.91 15.96 5.93
C LEU A 145 -11.00 16.08 4.70
N ARG A 146 -10.04 15.17 4.52
CA ARG A 146 -9.09 15.21 3.40
C ARG A 146 -9.81 15.47 2.08
N GLY A 147 -9.33 16.48 1.34
CA GLY A 147 -9.83 16.83 0.01
C GLY A 147 -11.20 17.51 -0.04
N CYS A 148 -11.83 17.83 1.10
CA CYS A 148 -13.15 18.49 1.14
C CYS A 148 -13.07 19.98 0.74
N VAL A 149 -12.74 20.25 -0.53
CA VAL A 149 -12.62 21.62 -1.07
C VAL A 149 -13.98 22.36 -1.14
N GLN A 150 -15.10 21.63 -1.22
CA GLN A 150 -16.46 22.19 -1.25
C GLN A 150 -16.83 22.95 0.04
N MET A 151 -16.08 22.73 1.12
CA MET A 151 -16.29 23.42 2.39
C MET A 151 -15.72 24.84 2.41
N ASN A 152 -14.97 25.26 1.38
CA ASN A 152 -14.26 26.55 1.34
C ASN A 152 -15.15 27.75 1.70
N GLY A 153 -16.33 27.88 1.09
CA GLY A 153 -17.27 28.97 1.39
C GLY A 153 -18.02 28.84 2.71
N LYS A 154 -17.99 27.68 3.36
CA LYS A 154 -18.73 27.39 4.60
C LYS A 154 -17.92 27.66 5.87
N TRP A 155 -16.60 27.73 5.78
CA TRP A 155 -15.75 27.99 6.95
C TRP A 155 -15.99 29.37 7.54
N GLY A 156 -16.21 30.40 6.70
CA GLY A 156 -16.51 31.76 7.16
C GLY A 156 -17.88 31.88 7.84
N SER A 157 -18.90 31.13 7.41
CA SER A 157 -20.27 31.20 7.95
C SER A 157 -20.52 30.21 9.09
N ASP A 158 -20.08 28.97 8.94
CA ASP A 158 -20.39 27.87 9.86
C ASP A 158 -19.18 27.37 10.64
N GLY A 159 -17.97 27.83 10.30
CA GLY A 159 -16.72 27.34 10.91
C GLY A 159 -16.67 27.48 12.41
N GLN A 160 -17.08 28.60 12.98
CA GLN A 160 -17.13 28.81 14.41
C GLN A 160 -18.10 27.82 15.08
N LYS A 161 -19.29 27.64 14.49
CA LYS A 161 -20.31 26.71 14.99
C LYS A 161 -19.82 25.25 14.96
N ILE A 162 -19.16 24.84 13.86
CA ILE A 162 -18.58 23.50 13.72
C ILE A 162 -17.47 23.29 14.77
N THR A 163 -16.56 24.26 14.92
CA THR A 163 -15.46 24.17 15.87
C THR A 163 -15.95 24.17 17.32
N ASP A 164 -17.04 24.87 17.61
CA ASP A 164 -17.63 24.90 18.94
C ASP A 164 -18.29 23.57 19.33
N VAL A 165 -18.74 22.80 18.38
CA VAL A 165 -19.37 21.49 18.64
C VAL A 165 -18.34 20.38 18.66
N CYS A 166 -17.33 20.39 17.77
CA CYS A 166 -16.28 19.36 17.69
C CYS A 166 -15.16 19.62 18.72
N ARG A 167 -15.38 19.29 19.99
CA ARG A 167 -14.44 19.58 21.11
C ARG A 167 -13.73 18.37 21.70
N ASN A 168 -13.99 17.17 21.18
CA ASN A 168 -13.46 15.92 21.72
C ASN A 168 -12.53 15.18 20.74
N LEU A 169 -11.96 15.90 19.79
CA LEU A 169 -11.10 15.31 18.76
C LEU A 169 -9.81 14.76 19.37
N MET A 170 -9.47 13.54 18.98
CA MET A 170 -8.19 12.89 19.19
C MET A 170 -7.35 12.87 17.92
N LYS A 171 -8.01 12.72 16.76
CA LYS A 171 -7.37 12.81 15.45
C LYS A 171 -8.07 13.85 14.59
N PHE A 172 -7.25 14.66 13.93
CA PHE A 172 -7.72 15.76 13.11
C PHE A 172 -6.92 15.83 11.81
N SER A 173 -7.59 15.64 10.68
CA SER A 173 -7.01 15.72 9.34
C SER A 173 -7.87 16.61 8.45
N ILE A 174 -7.23 17.62 7.88
CA ILE A 174 -7.79 18.55 6.89
C ILE A 174 -6.88 18.67 5.68
N GLU A 175 -6.13 17.63 5.38
CA GLU A 175 -5.18 17.56 4.28
C GLU A 175 -5.80 18.04 2.97
N GLY A 176 -5.15 19.00 2.29
CA GLY A 176 -5.59 19.53 1.00
C GLY A 176 -6.89 20.32 1.02
N CYS A 177 -7.44 20.64 2.19
CA CYS A 177 -8.63 21.47 2.30
C CYS A 177 -8.32 22.95 2.12
N ARG A 178 -9.27 23.70 1.56
CA ARG A 178 -9.23 25.16 1.56
C ARG A 178 -9.99 25.68 2.78
N ILE A 179 -9.27 25.92 3.85
CA ILE A 179 -9.81 26.39 5.14
C ILE A 179 -9.10 27.67 5.56
N ASP A 180 -9.83 28.58 6.18
CA ASP A 180 -9.25 29.80 6.73
C ASP A 180 -8.45 29.53 8.01
N ARG A 181 -7.40 30.29 8.22
CA ARG A 181 -6.50 30.18 9.37
C ARG A 181 -7.24 30.23 10.70
N SER A 182 -8.24 31.11 10.82
CA SER A 182 -9.00 31.29 12.06
C SER A 182 -9.75 30.01 12.45
N SER A 183 -10.42 29.37 11.50
CA SER A 183 -11.13 28.11 11.74
C SER A 183 -10.18 27.00 12.20
N VAL A 184 -9.00 26.86 11.58
CA VAL A 184 -7.99 25.88 12.06
C VAL A 184 -7.53 26.22 13.48
N HIS A 185 -7.23 27.48 13.76
CA HIS A 185 -6.83 27.89 15.12
C HIS A 185 -7.90 27.57 16.15
N TYR A 186 -9.19 27.78 15.84
CA TYR A 186 -10.29 27.42 16.74
C TYR A 186 -10.37 25.92 16.97
N PHE A 187 -10.21 25.07 15.94
CA PHE A 187 -10.14 23.62 16.12
C PHE A 187 -9.00 23.24 17.08
N LEU A 188 -7.81 23.78 16.88
CA LEU A 188 -6.63 23.49 17.70
C LEU A 188 -6.80 23.97 19.14
N LEU A 189 -7.33 25.16 19.36
CA LEU A 189 -7.57 25.73 20.69
C LEU A 189 -8.61 24.94 21.51
N ARG A 190 -9.64 24.41 20.82
CA ARG A 190 -10.75 23.68 21.45
C ARG A 190 -10.42 22.23 21.76
N ASN A 191 -9.43 21.63 21.09
CA ASN A 191 -9.14 20.19 21.15
C ASN A 191 -7.76 19.90 21.74
N ARG A 192 -7.64 20.03 23.08
CA ARG A 192 -6.37 19.82 23.79
C ARG A 192 -5.95 18.35 23.92
N ARG A 193 -6.80 17.39 23.51
CA ARG A 193 -6.54 15.94 23.56
C ARG A 193 -6.06 15.38 22.25
N LEU A 194 -5.70 16.22 21.28
CA LEU A 194 -5.22 15.78 19.99
C LEU A 194 -3.94 14.96 20.13
N VAL A 195 -3.98 13.77 19.56
CA VAL A 195 -2.86 12.82 19.45
C VAL A 195 -2.29 12.83 18.05
N GLN A 196 -3.15 13.00 17.04
CA GLN A 196 -2.75 13.06 15.65
C GLN A 196 -3.31 14.31 14.97
N ILE A 197 -2.43 15.06 14.30
CA ILE A 197 -2.76 16.26 13.53
C ILE A 197 -2.17 16.14 12.12
N ASN A 198 -3.01 16.27 11.10
CA ASN A 198 -2.60 16.34 9.70
C ASN A 198 -3.15 17.63 9.06
N LEU A 199 -2.24 18.56 8.80
CA LEU A 199 -2.48 19.88 8.22
C LEU A 199 -1.82 20.03 6.83
N SER A 200 -1.42 18.93 6.21
CA SER A 200 -0.69 18.92 4.95
C SER A 200 -1.41 19.69 3.86
N GLY A 201 -0.67 20.52 3.13
CA GLY A 201 -1.18 21.30 2.00
C GLY A 201 -2.04 22.51 2.37
N ILE A 202 -2.05 22.95 3.63
CA ILE A 202 -2.81 24.13 4.06
C ILE A 202 -1.93 25.38 3.96
N SER A 203 -2.04 26.11 2.85
CA SER A 203 -1.24 27.30 2.55
C SER A 203 -1.50 28.50 3.46
N THR A 204 -2.64 28.54 4.15
CA THR A 204 -3.01 29.65 5.04
C THR A 204 -2.35 29.60 6.41
N LEU A 205 -1.74 28.46 6.78
CA LEU A 205 -1.13 28.26 8.09
C LEU A 205 0.29 28.81 8.17
N ASN A 206 0.66 29.23 9.37
CA ASN A 206 1.99 29.70 9.71
C ASN A 206 2.40 29.25 11.12
N ASN A 207 3.53 29.72 11.62
CA ASN A 207 4.07 29.37 12.94
C ASN A 207 3.13 29.72 14.13
N SER A 208 2.09 30.53 13.93
CA SER A 208 1.09 30.78 14.98
C SER A 208 0.26 29.52 15.27
N ALA A 209 -0.02 28.68 14.26
CA ALA A 209 -0.68 27.40 14.48
C ALA A 209 0.23 26.46 15.30
N MET A 210 1.52 26.41 15.02
CA MET A 210 2.51 25.64 15.78
C MET A 210 2.58 26.09 17.25
N LYS A 211 2.50 27.40 17.50
CA LYS A 211 2.42 27.93 18.85
C LYS A 211 1.18 27.45 19.59
N ILE A 212 0.02 27.42 18.94
CA ILE A 212 -1.23 26.92 19.53
C ILE A 212 -1.12 25.43 19.84
N ILE A 213 -0.59 24.62 18.93
CA ILE A 213 -0.35 23.19 19.14
C ILE A 213 0.55 22.97 20.34
N ALA A 214 1.69 23.68 20.41
CA ALA A 214 2.63 23.60 21.52
C ALA A 214 1.99 23.94 22.87
N GLN A 215 1.12 24.94 22.91
CA GLN A 215 0.45 25.35 24.15
C GLN A 215 -0.70 24.43 24.58
N GLY A 216 -1.37 23.76 23.62
CA GLY A 216 -2.60 23.03 23.87
C GLY A 216 -2.49 21.52 23.78
N CYS A 217 -1.70 20.99 22.83
CA CYS A 217 -1.74 19.59 22.44
C CYS A 217 -0.53 18.78 22.95
N THR A 218 -0.31 18.77 24.26
CA THR A 218 0.86 18.11 24.90
C THR A 218 0.88 16.59 24.75
N GLN A 219 -0.22 15.97 24.32
CA GLN A 219 -0.33 14.52 24.07
C GLN A 219 -0.07 14.14 22.61
N LEU A 220 0.40 15.10 21.79
CA LEU A 220 0.61 14.88 20.37
C LEU A 220 1.69 13.83 20.11
N GLU A 221 1.34 12.82 19.30
CA GLU A 221 2.24 11.75 18.86
C GLU A 221 2.58 11.84 17.36
N HIS A 222 1.63 12.35 16.55
CA HIS A 222 1.79 12.44 15.09
C HIS A 222 1.46 13.84 14.59
N LEU A 223 2.41 14.47 13.90
CA LEU A 223 2.25 15.78 13.26
C LEU A 223 2.65 15.70 11.80
N ASN A 224 1.73 16.09 10.91
CA ASN A 224 2.01 16.29 9.51
C ASN A 224 1.71 17.74 9.12
N VAL A 225 2.73 18.46 8.68
CA VAL A 225 2.68 19.84 8.18
C VAL A 225 3.32 19.97 6.79
N SER A 226 3.42 18.86 6.07
CA SER A 226 3.95 18.82 4.71
C SER A 226 3.26 19.84 3.81
N TRP A 227 4.00 20.49 2.92
CA TRP A 227 3.48 21.47 1.96
C TRP A 227 2.85 22.73 2.59
N CYS A 228 3.19 23.05 3.83
CA CYS A 228 2.75 24.27 4.51
C CYS A 228 3.82 25.35 4.37
N GLN A 229 3.76 26.14 3.30
CA GLN A 229 4.81 27.09 2.86
C GLN A 229 5.22 28.17 3.88
N HIS A 230 4.36 28.48 4.86
CA HIS A 230 4.60 29.52 5.87
C HIS A 230 4.90 28.96 7.26
N ILE A 231 5.15 27.65 7.35
CA ILE A 231 5.64 26.98 8.54
C ILE A 231 7.14 26.72 8.33
N ASP A 232 7.93 26.94 9.37
CA ASP A 232 9.37 26.67 9.38
C ASP A 232 9.79 25.93 10.66
N THR A 233 11.06 25.61 10.76
CA THR A 233 11.61 24.90 11.92
C THR A 233 11.52 25.68 13.22
N THR A 234 11.43 27.02 13.21
CA THR A 234 11.22 27.79 14.44
C THR A 234 9.86 27.52 15.07
N GLY A 235 8.83 27.29 14.23
CA GLY A 235 7.52 26.83 14.69
C GLY A 235 7.55 25.39 15.19
N LEU A 236 8.20 24.49 14.45
CA LEU A 236 8.31 23.07 14.79
C LEU A 236 9.10 22.85 16.09
N LYS A 237 10.15 23.63 16.33
CA LYS A 237 10.94 23.58 17.58
C LYS A 237 10.05 23.72 18.81
N ARG A 238 9.12 24.68 18.79
CA ARG A 238 8.18 24.89 19.90
C ARG A 238 7.30 23.66 20.15
N VAL A 239 6.87 22.99 19.07
CA VAL A 239 6.07 21.76 19.19
C VAL A 239 6.91 20.63 19.75
N VAL A 240 8.14 20.43 19.26
CA VAL A 240 9.05 19.40 19.76
C VAL A 240 9.34 19.61 21.25
N GLN A 241 9.54 20.85 21.68
CA GLN A 241 9.77 21.19 23.09
C GLN A 241 8.56 20.90 23.98
N ALA A 242 7.35 21.17 23.49
CA ALA A 242 6.12 21.06 24.27
C ALA A 242 5.46 19.67 24.23
N CYS A 243 5.75 18.85 23.21
CA CYS A 243 5.09 17.56 22.97
C CYS A 243 6.07 16.39 23.18
N PRO A 244 6.26 15.90 24.41
CA PRO A 244 7.26 14.86 24.73
C PRO A 244 6.93 13.48 24.16
N LYS A 245 5.71 13.28 23.66
CA LYS A 245 5.25 12.01 23.05
C LYS A 245 5.37 11.98 21.54
N LEU A 246 5.89 13.04 20.91
CA LEU A 246 5.98 13.13 19.45
C LEU A 246 6.90 12.03 18.91
N ARG A 247 6.33 11.18 18.03
CA ARG A 247 6.99 10.02 17.41
C ARG A 247 7.04 10.09 15.90
N ASP A 248 6.06 10.75 15.25
CA ASP A 248 5.96 10.88 13.81
C ASP A 248 5.90 12.37 13.44
N LEU A 249 6.94 12.84 12.75
CA LEU A 249 7.00 14.20 12.22
C LEU A 249 7.15 14.13 10.70
N ARG A 250 6.20 14.73 10.00
CA ARG A 250 6.20 14.89 8.54
C ARG A 250 6.18 16.37 8.19
N ALA A 251 7.22 16.78 7.47
CA ALA A 251 7.45 18.19 7.17
C ALA A 251 8.08 18.35 5.78
N GLU A 252 7.42 17.78 4.77
CA GLU A 252 7.83 17.86 3.37
C GLU A 252 7.78 19.30 2.88
N GLU A 253 8.82 19.72 2.16
CA GLU A 253 8.99 21.10 1.64
C GLU A 253 8.95 22.21 2.72
N VAL A 254 9.20 21.87 3.98
CA VAL A 254 9.32 22.86 5.05
C VAL A 254 10.76 23.38 5.09
N LYS A 255 10.91 24.70 5.31
CA LYS A 255 12.21 25.40 5.32
C LYS A 255 12.85 25.44 6.71
N GLY A 256 14.18 25.63 6.71
CA GLY A 256 14.97 25.89 7.91
C GLY A 256 15.51 24.65 8.59
N PHE A 257 15.55 23.49 7.93
CA PHE A 257 16.14 22.27 8.48
C PHE A 257 17.65 22.34 8.69
N ASN A 258 18.31 23.44 8.32
CA ASN A 258 19.68 23.77 8.69
C ASN A 258 19.78 24.51 10.06
N ASP A 259 18.68 24.78 10.76
CA ASP A 259 18.70 25.37 12.10
C ASP A 259 19.24 24.36 13.14
N GLN A 260 20.51 24.49 13.48
CA GLN A 260 21.16 23.63 14.48
C GLN A 260 20.40 23.59 15.81
N SER A 261 19.81 24.71 16.23
CA SER A 261 19.11 24.77 17.50
C SER A 261 17.83 23.90 17.53
N PHE A 262 17.19 23.71 16.37
CA PHE A 262 16.06 22.80 16.21
C PHE A 262 16.55 21.34 16.17
N LEU A 263 17.62 21.08 15.43
CA LEU A 263 18.18 19.73 15.29
C LEU A 263 18.73 19.17 16.61
N VAL A 264 19.38 20.01 17.40
CA VAL A 264 19.84 19.67 18.76
C VAL A 264 18.66 19.33 19.67
N GLU A 265 17.55 20.05 19.57
CA GLU A 265 16.34 19.72 20.36
C GLU A 265 15.81 18.34 19.95
N LEU A 266 15.75 18.01 18.67
CA LEU A 266 15.37 16.67 18.18
C LEU A 266 16.34 15.59 18.66
N PHE A 267 17.66 15.88 18.60
CA PHE A 267 18.70 14.99 19.12
C PHE A 267 18.50 14.70 20.61
N ASN A 268 18.34 15.71 21.44
CA ASN A 268 18.20 15.58 22.87
C ASN A 268 16.93 14.83 23.28
N ARG A 269 15.83 15.07 22.57
CA ARG A 269 14.55 14.41 22.83
C ARG A 269 14.57 12.91 22.51
N ASN A 270 15.17 12.54 21.40
CA ASN A 270 15.28 11.16 20.91
C ASN A 270 13.96 10.35 21.03
N THR A 271 12.83 10.97 20.67
CA THR A 271 11.50 10.33 20.73
C THR A 271 10.96 9.94 19.37
N LEU A 272 11.49 10.53 18.29
CA LEU A 272 11.02 10.30 16.95
C LEU A 272 11.35 8.88 16.47
N GLU A 273 10.29 8.20 16.03
CA GLU A 273 10.37 6.91 15.33
C GLU A 273 10.28 7.11 13.81
N ARG A 274 9.59 8.18 13.37
CA ARG A 274 9.44 8.51 11.95
C ARG A 274 9.73 9.97 11.70
N LEU A 275 10.65 10.21 10.77
CA LEU A 275 10.96 11.55 10.26
C LEU A 275 10.86 11.52 8.74
N ILE A 276 9.94 12.31 8.18
CA ILE A 276 9.67 12.40 6.75
C ILE A 276 9.84 13.86 6.34
N VAL A 277 10.94 14.16 5.66
CA VAL A 277 11.35 15.51 5.27
C VAL A 277 11.83 15.58 3.82
N PRO A 278 11.08 14.98 2.86
CA PRO A 278 11.47 15.08 1.46
C PRO A 278 11.36 16.51 0.97
N TYR A 279 12.09 16.83 -0.12
CA TYR A 279 12.14 18.17 -0.72
C TYR A 279 12.67 19.29 0.20
N CYS A 280 13.28 18.97 1.34
CA CYS A 280 13.90 19.98 2.21
C CYS A 280 15.30 20.30 1.69
N THR A 281 15.43 21.32 0.85
CA THR A 281 16.68 21.71 0.21
C THR A 281 17.74 22.24 1.19
N ASP A 282 17.30 22.71 2.35
CA ASP A 282 18.16 23.24 3.42
C ASP A 282 18.71 22.11 4.33
N PHE A 283 18.31 20.86 4.11
CA PHE A 283 18.76 19.72 4.89
C PHE A 283 20.04 19.17 4.27
N ASP A 284 21.15 19.49 4.89
CA ASP A 284 22.52 19.15 4.45
C ASP A 284 23.19 18.11 5.34
N ASP A 285 24.47 17.82 5.06
CA ASP A 285 25.27 16.83 5.80
C ASP A 285 25.43 17.19 7.27
N ASP A 286 25.68 18.47 7.57
CA ASP A 286 25.88 18.95 8.94
C ASP A 286 24.54 18.89 9.72
N ALA A 287 23.41 19.13 9.03
CA ALA A 287 22.09 18.97 9.61
C ALA A 287 21.80 17.50 10.00
N LEU A 288 22.08 16.54 9.11
CA LEU A 288 21.88 15.12 9.43
C LEU A 288 22.86 14.65 10.50
N GLN A 289 24.10 15.08 10.45
CA GLN A 289 25.09 14.77 11.48
C GLN A 289 24.62 15.29 12.85
N THR A 290 24.20 16.56 12.95
CA THR A 290 23.67 17.15 14.20
C THR A 290 22.44 16.40 14.71
N LEU A 291 21.51 16.01 13.83
CA LEU A 291 20.32 15.25 14.18
C LEU A 291 20.64 13.89 14.79
N VAL A 292 21.71 13.25 14.34
CA VAL A 292 22.06 11.87 14.70
C VAL A 292 23.09 11.80 15.80
N GLN A 293 24.13 12.63 15.73
CA GLN A 293 25.30 12.58 16.61
C GLN A 293 25.36 13.76 17.60
N GLY A 294 24.56 14.82 17.39
CA GLY A 294 24.64 16.04 18.18
C GLY A 294 25.75 16.97 17.73
N ILE A 295 26.08 17.94 18.58
CA ILE A 295 27.21 18.87 18.38
C ILE A 295 28.42 18.32 19.14
N ASP A 296 29.58 18.28 18.48
CA ASP A 296 30.87 17.84 19.07
C ASP A 296 30.76 16.52 19.86
N PRO A 297 30.33 15.42 19.23
CA PRO A 297 30.21 14.15 19.92
C PRO A 297 31.57 13.60 20.33
N ASP A 298 31.66 12.93 21.48
CA ASP A 298 32.82 12.15 21.85
C ASP A 298 33.08 11.06 20.78
N ILE A 299 34.34 10.93 20.34
CA ILE A 299 34.74 9.94 19.35
C ILE A 299 35.50 8.81 20.05
N ASP A 300 35.03 7.58 19.88
CA ASP A 300 35.74 6.39 20.34
C ASP A 300 37.06 6.21 19.51
N PRO A 301 38.24 6.28 20.12
CA PRO A 301 39.49 6.20 19.42
C PRO A 301 39.76 4.83 18.75
N LEU A 302 39.07 3.76 19.18
CA LEU A 302 39.24 2.42 18.62
C LEU A 302 38.41 2.21 17.36
N THR A 303 37.21 2.71 17.37
CA THR A 303 36.26 2.50 16.26
C THR A 303 36.12 3.72 15.37
N ASN A 304 36.68 4.86 15.77
CA ASN A 304 36.49 6.17 15.12
C ASN A 304 35.03 6.55 14.91
N ARG A 305 34.17 6.15 15.86
CA ARG A 305 32.71 6.40 15.80
C ARG A 305 32.29 7.32 16.93
N ALA A 306 31.21 8.10 16.68
CA ALA A 306 30.61 8.93 17.70
C ALA A 306 29.96 8.07 18.79
N VAL A 307 30.27 8.39 20.05
CA VAL A 307 29.68 7.73 21.23
C VAL A 307 28.40 8.45 21.62
N VAL A 308 27.29 8.05 21.01
CA VAL A 308 25.97 8.66 21.22
C VAL A 308 24.92 7.61 21.52
N PRO A 309 23.85 7.95 22.26
CA PRO A 309 22.75 7.02 22.48
C PRO A 309 22.09 6.62 21.13
N PRO A 310 21.75 5.35 20.91
CA PRO A 310 21.13 4.93 19.68
C PRO A 310 19.82 5.70 19.42
N ARG A 311 19.62 6.11 18.18
CA ARG A 311 18.40 6.82 17.78
C ARG A 311 17.23 5.85 17.65
N LYS A 312 16.04 6.33 17.99
CA LYS A 312 14.80 5.53 17.92
C LYS A 312 14.15 5.50 16.53
N PHE A 313 14.81 6.05 15.53
CA PHE A 313 14.28 6.09 14.18
C PHE A 313 14.00 4.70 13.63
N ARG A 314 12.78 4.54 13.08
CA ARG A 314 12.32 3.35 12.36
C ARG A 314 12.10 3.64 10.88
N HIS A 315 11.68 4.86 10.56
CA HIS A 315 11.46 5.28 9.18
C HIS A 315 12.05 6.67 8.95
N LEU A 316 12.93 6.76 7.98
CA LEU A 316 13.54 8.01 7.53
C LEU A 316 13.24 8.19 6.05
N ASN A 317 12.80 9.39 5.67
CA ASN A 317 12.62 9.78 4.28
C ASN A 317 13.27 11.13 4.05
N PHE A 318 14.33 11.12 3.23
CA PHE A 318 15.09 12.27 2.80
C PHE A 318 15.05 12.45 1.28
N SER A 319 14.06 11.86 0.60
CA SER A 319 13.94 11.92 -0.85
C SER A 319 14.00 13.36 -1.34
N ARG A 320 14.76 13.60 -2.42
CA ARG A 320 14.97 14.91 -3.02
C ARG A 320 15.68 15.95 -2.13
N CYS A 321 16.34 15.53 -1.07
CA CYS A 321 17.27 16.38 -0.30
C CYS A 321 18.63 16.42 -1.02
N LYS A 322 18.77 17.31 -1.99
CA LYS A 322 19.91 17.34 -2.92
C LYS A 322 21.25 17.70 -2.29
N SER A 323 21.24 18.24 -1.08
CA SER A 323 22.43 18.67 -0.35
C SER A 323 23.10 17.54 0.44
N LEU A 324 22.47 16.34 0.48
CA LEU A 324 23.03 15.18 1.16
C LEU A 324 24.10 14.50 0.30
N THR A 325 25.22 14.15 0.94
CA THR A 325 26.34 13.39 0.35
C THR A 325 26.63 12.14 1.17
N ASP A 326 27.63 11.37 0.77
CA ASP A 326 28.08 10.16 1.48
C ASP A 326 28.43 10.43 2.94
N LYS A 327 28.96 11.63 3.25
CA LYS A 327 29.31 12.05 4.62
C LYS A 327 28.09 12.02 5.55
N SER A 328 26.94 12.46 5.06
CA SER A 328 25.69 12.48 5.83
C SER A 328 25.25 11.08 6.22
N LEU A 329 25.26 10.15 5.27
CA LEU A 329 24.83 8.77 5.50
C LEU A 329 25.85 7.96 6.34
N GLN A 330 27.13 8.27 6.24
CA GLN A 330 28.14 7.71 7.14
C GLN A 330 27.88 8.10 8.59
N SER A 331 27.37 9.32 8.86
CA SER A 331 26.97 9.74 10.21
C SER A 331 25.75 8.96 10.75
N LEU A 332 24.89 8.49 9.85
CA LEU A 332 23.70 7.69 10.20
C LEU A 332 24.09 6.24 10.57
N ALA A 333 25.13 5.70 9.92
CA ALA A 333 25.58 4.34 10.15
C ALA A 333 25.90 4.09 11.63
N TYR A 334 25.51 2.91 12.13
CA TYR A 334 25.67 2.44 13.52
C TYR A 334 24.86 3.20 14.58
N ASN A 335 24.22 4.33 14.25
CA ASN A 335 23.45 5.15 15.18
C ASN A 335 21.93 4.86 15.14
N VAL A 336 21.44 4.12 14.13
CA VAL A 336 20.01 3.83 13.90
C VAL A 336 19.70 2.32 13.83
N PRO A 337 19.99 1.53 14.88
CA PRO A 337 19.90 0.07 14.83
C PRO A 337 18.47 -0.47 14.62
N HIS A 338 17.46 0.36 14.85
CA HIS A 338 16.03 -0.01 14.71
C HIS A 338 15.41 0.45 13.40
N LEU A 339 16.22 0.88 12.43
CA LEU A 339 15.73 1.38 11.15
C LEU A 339 15.06 0.27 10.35
N ASN A 340 13.78 0.47 10.00
CA ASN A 340 12.97 -0.44 9.20
C ASN A 340 12.78 0.06 7.77
N GLY A 341 12.77 1.37 7.56
CA GLY A 341 12.58 1.98 6.25
C GLY A 341 13.49 3.18 6.03
N LEU A 342 14.15 3.21 4.88
CA LEU A 342 15.00 4.30 4.43
C LEU A 342 14.64 4.66 2.99
N GLN A 343 14.35 5.95 2.75
CA GLN A 343 14.04 6.48 1.43
C GLN A 343 14.99 7.61 1.09
N LEU A 344 15.73 7.45 -0.01
CA LEU A 344 16.78 8.35 -0.48
C LEU A 344 16.58 8.75 -1.96
N SER A 345 15.39 8.51 -2.50
CA SER A 345 15.09 8.77 -3.92
C SER A 345 15.50 10.18 -4.34
N LEU A 346 16.14 10.31 -5.51
CA LEU A 346 16.56 11.60 -6.08
C LEU A 346 17.60 12.39 -5.24
N CYS A 347 18.40 11.70 -4.41
CA CYS A 347 19.58 12.27 -3.73
C CYS A 347 20.83 11.97 -4.57
N HIS A 348 20.99 12.67 -5.69
CA HIS A 348 21.98 12.35 -6.75
C HIS A 348 23.46 12.38 -6.34
N ASN A 349 23.81 12.93 -5.16
CA ASN A 349 25.18 13.01 -4.70
C ASN A 349 25.60 11.79 -3.85
N LEU A 350 24.80 10.73 -3.81
CA LEU A 350 25.06 9.52 -3.04
C LEU A 350 25.71 8.47 -3.92
N THR A 351 26.78 7.86 -3.42
CA THR A 351 27.51 6.78 -4.09
C THR A 351 27.39 5.45 -3.32
N ASP A 352 28.04 4.40 -3.83
CA ASP A 352 28.08 3.08 -3.17
C ASP A 352 28.62 3.15 -1.73
N ASP A 353 29.56 4.07 -1.45
CA ASP A 353 30.19 4.23 -0.13
C ASP A 353 29.20 4.75 0.94
N ALA A 354 28.21 5.53 0.53
CA ALA A 354 27.16 6.03 1.42
C ALA A 354 26.38 4.90 2.11
N LEU A 355 26.05 3.86 1.36
CA LEU A 355 25.14 2.81 1.81
C LEU A 355 25.86 1.68 2.57
N SER A 356 27.16 1.48 2.37
CA SER A 356 27.89 0.36 2.95
C SER A 356 27.73 0.27 4.47
N GLY A 357 28.04 1.34 5.21
CA GLY A 357 27.96 1.36 6.67
C GLY A 357 26.52 1.23 7.22
N ILE A 358 25.53 1.78 6.51
CA ILE A 358 24.11 1.67 6.89
C ILE A 358 23.65 0.23 6.76
N LEU A 359 23.92 -0.41 5.62
CA LEU A 359 23.51 -1.79 5.37
C LEU A 359 24.12 -2.76 6.39
N GLU A 360 25.36 -2.56 6.81
CA GLU A 360 26.01 -3.36 7.85
C GLU A 360 25.37 -3.18 9.24
N SER A 361 24.87 -1.98 9.56
CA SER A 361 24.44 -1.61 10.91
C SER A 361 22.92 -1.64 11.14
N THR A 362 22.11 -1.92 10.10
CA THR A 362 20.64 -1.88 10.20
C THR A 362 19.99 -3.24 9.90
N PRO A 363 20.09 -4.24 10.80
CA PRO A 363 19.61 -5.60 10.54
C PRO A 363 18.08 -5.70 10.44
N GLN A 364 17.33 -4.67 10.87
CA GLN A 364 15.87 -4.63 10.84
C GLN A 364 15.31 -3.95 9.59
N LEU A 365 16.15 -3.56 8.63
CA LEU A 365 15.72 -2.87 7.44
C LEU A 365 14.83 -3.78 6.58
N THR A 366 13.62 -3.31 6.28
CA THR A 366 12.59 -4.01 5.50
C THR A 366 12.22 -3.24 4.23
N HIS A 367 12.43 -1.93 4.21
CA HIS A 367 12.07 -1.06 3.09
C HIS A 367 13.28 -0.18 2.73
N LEU A 368 13.72 -0.28 1.50
CA LEU A 368 14.83 0.53 0.96
C LEU A 368 14.40 1.11 -0.39
N ASP A 369 14.48 2.43 -0.51
CA ASP A 369 14.12 3.16 -1.71
C ASP A 369 15.29 4.02 -2.16
N LEU A 370 15.82 3.69 -3.33
CA LEU A 370 17.02 4.24 -3.97
C LEU A 370 16.71 4.74 -5.39
N GLU A 371 15.46 5.14 -5.66
CA GLU A 371 15.03 5.59 -6.99
C GLU A 371 15.86 6.80 -7.48
N GLU A 372 16.23 6.80 -8.76
CA GLU A 372 17.00 7.88 -9.42
C GLU A 372 18.33 8.23 -8.71
N LEU A 373 19.12 7.24 -8.31
CA LEU A 373 20.49 7.42 -7.81
C LEU A 373 21.48 6.96 -8.89
N ASP A 374 21.93 7.88 -9.72
CA ASP A 374 22.69 7.61 -10.94
C ASP A 374 24.12 7.10 -10.67
N GLU A 375 24.71 7.47 -9.52
CA GLU A 375 26.07 7.11 -9.14
C GLU A 375 26.18 5.72 -8.50
N LEU A 376 25.04 5.05 -8.23
CA LEU A 376 25.06 3.71 -7.67
C LEU A 376 25.46 2.66 -8.70
N SER A 377 26.29 1.70 -8.27
CA SER A 377 26.71 0.56 -9.07
C SER A 377 26.18 -0.76 -8.50
N ASN A 378 26.40 -1.86 -9.25
CA ASN A 378 26.04 -3.20 -8.79
C ASN A 378 26.71 -3.60 -7.45
N THR A 379 27.75 -2.89 -7.01
CA THR A 379 28.41 -3.09 -5.71
C THR A 379 27.45 -2.88 -4.56
N THR A 380 26.61 -1.83 -4.62
CA THR A 380 25.57 -1.58 -3.61
C THR A 380 24.61 -2.77 -3.47
N LEU A 381 24.12 -3.34 -4.59
CA LEU A 381 23.22 -4.49 -4.55
C LEU A 381 23.91 -5.76 -4.03
N GLN A 382 25.19 -5.96 -4.36
CA GLN A 382 25.98 -7.07 -3.83
C GLN A 382 26.23 -6.93 -2.33
N ASN A 383 26.46 -5.71 -1.83
CA ASN A 383 26.58 -5.42 -0.41
C ASN A 383 25.23 -5.64 0.30
N LEU A 384 24.14 -5.20 -0.30
CA LEU A 384 22.78 -5.43 0.22
C LEU A 384 22.45 -6.93 0.34
N ALA A 385 22.80 -7.72 -0.65
CA ALA A 385 22.56 -9.18 -0.63
C ALA A 385 23.33 -9.88 0.50
N LYS A 386 24.50 -9.36 0.88
CA LYS A 386 25.33 -9.89 1.98
C LYS A 386 25.03 -9.25 3.34
N ALA A 387 24.26 -8.18 3.36
CA ALA A 387 23.98 -7.40 4.56
C ALA A 387 23.14 -8.18 5.59
N PRO A 388 23.28 -7.90 6.89
CA PRO A 388 22.44 -8.50 7.95
C PRO A 388 20.94 -8.30 7.76
N CYS A 389 20.52 -7.27 7.00
CA CYS A 389 19.13 -6.99 6.69
C CYS A 389 18.55 -7.82 5.53
N ALA A 390 19.39 -8.44 4.68
CA ALA A 390 18.94 -9.17 3.49
C ALA A 390 17.81 -10.18 3.77
N PRO A 391 17.84 -11.01 4.85
CA PRO A 391 16.76 -11.94 5.16
C PRO A 391 15.43 -11.27 5.53
N ASN A 392 15.45 -9.99 5.88
CA ASN A 392 14.28 -9.22 6.34
C ASN A 392 13.73 -8.26 5.30
N LEU A 393 14.44 -8.01 4.19
CA LEU A 393 14.06 -7.05 3.18
C LEU A 393 12.76 -7.48 2.48
N GLU A 394 11.77 -6.60 2.49
CA GLU A 394 10.44 -6.83 1.89
C GLU A 394 10.20 -5.94 0.67
N HIS A 395 10.75 -4.72 0.67
CA HIS A 395 10.54 -3.73 -0.37
C HIS A 395 11.87 -3.12 -0.81
N LEU A 396 12.12 -3.15 -2.11
CA LEU A 396 13.28 -2.52 -2.75
C LEU A 396 12.82 -1.74 -3.97
N SER A 397 13.17 -0.45 -4.05
CA SER A 397 13.06 0.36 -5.26
C SER A 397 14.44 0.77 -5.71
N ILE A 398 14.75 0.48 -6.97
CA ILE A 398 15.95 0.91 -7.70
C ILE A 398 15.57 1.49 -9.05
N SER A 399 14.33 1.99 -9.15
CA SER A 399 13.78 2.57 -10.38
C SER A 399 14.68 3.68 -10.88
N SER A 400 14.87 3.75 -12.18
CA SER A 400 15.71 4.74 -12.87
C SER A 400 17.20 4.79 -12.45
N CYS A 401 17.72 3.72 -11.85
CA CYS A 401 19.14 3.57 -11.60
C CYS A 401 19.79 2.86 -12.80
N GLU A 402 20.20 3.64 -13.81
CA GLU A 402 20.66 3.10 -15.10
C GLU A 402 21.93 2.25 -15.04
N ASN A 403 22.73 2.33 -13.97
CA ASN A 403 23.95 1.54 -13.81
C ASN A 403 23.70 0.19 -13.12
N LEU A 404 22.51 -0.04 -12.61
CA LEU A 404 22.15 -1.29 -11.94
C LEU A 404 21.60 -2.32 -12.93
N GLY A 405 22.01 -3.58 -12.76
CA GLY A 405 21.61 -4.65 -13.67
C GLY A 405 21.71 -6.04 -13.04
N ASP A 406 21.80 -7.05 -13.89
CA ASP A 406 21.75 -8.47 -13.50
C ASP A 406 22.78 -8.86 -12.45
N VAL A 407 24.00 -8.32 -12.52
CA VAL A 407 25.12 -8.72 -11.65
C VAL A 407 24.80 -8.52 -10.17
N GLY A 408 24.16 -7.41 -9.84
CA GLY A 408 23.74 -7.12 -8.47
C GLY A 408 22.37 -7.75 -8.15
N MET A 409 21.41 -7.60 -9.06
CA MET A 409 20.02 -7.96 -8.78
C MET A 409 19.79 -9.47 -8.64
N LEU A 410 20.55 -10.31 -9.35
CA LEU A 410 20.47 -11.77 -9.21
C LEU A 410 20.85 -12.21 -7.79
N GLN A 411 21.82 -11.57 -7.16
CA GLN A 411 22.19 -11.86 -5.76
C GLN A 411 21.08 -11.44 -4.80
N VAL A 412 20.51 -10.24 -4.98
CA VAL A 412 19.41 -9.75 -4.14
C VAL A 412 18.19 -10.68 -4.21
N ILE A 413 17.81 -11.13 -5.41
CA ILE A 413 16.68 -12.06 -5.56
C ILE A 413 16.91 -13.39 -4.83
N LYS A 414 18.16 -13.89 -4.79
CA LYS A 414 18.52 -15.14 -4.10
C LYS A 414 18.56 -14.98 -2.58
N ASP A 415 19.23 -13.91 -2.12
CA ASP A 415 19.61 -13.77 -0.71
C ASP A 415 18.56 -12.99 0.11
N CYS A 416 17.55 -12.37 -0.54
CA CYS A 416 16.43 -11.69 0.10
C CYS A 416 15.12 -12.50 0.01
N PRO A 417 14.92 -13.56 0.81
CA PRO A 417 13.79 -14.48 0.66
C PRO A 417 12.42 -13.88 1.01
N ARG A 418 12.38 -12.77 1.76
CA ARG A 418 11.13 -12.09 2.16
C ARG A 418 10.68 -10.99 1.20
N LEU A 419 11.39 -10.81 0.10
CA LEU A 419 11.09 -9.77 -0.86
C LEU A 419 9.67 -9.91 -1.41
N LYS A 420 8.85 -8.85 -1.29
CA LYS A 420 7.44 -8.77 -1.67
C LYS A 420 7.20 -7.80 -2.82
N ASN A 421 7.91 -6.68 -2.83
CA ASN A 421 7.81 -5.66 -3.87
C ASN A 421 9.21 -5.25 -4.32
N VAL A 422 9.43 -5.27 -5.62
CA VAL A 422 10.67 -4.82 -6.26
C VAL A 422 10.30 -3.90 -7.41
N ASP A 423 10.81 -2.68 -7.37
CA ASP A 423 10.70 -1.72 -8.45
C ASP A 423 12.05 -1.55 -9.12
N MET A 424 12.13 -1.93 -10.41
CA MET A 424 13.36 -1.95 -11.20
C MET A 424 13.14 -1.25 -12.55
N ASP A 425 12.17 -0.35 -12.59
CA ASP A 425 11.84 0.40 -13.78
C ASP A 425 13.07 1.13 -14.33
N ASN A 426 13.22 1.17 -15.66
CA ASN A 426 14.33 1.85 -16.33
C ASN A 426 15.73 1.46 -15.79
N THR A 427 15.98 0.16 -15.60
CA THR A 427 17.28 -0.38 -15.21
C THR A 427 17.87 -1.30 -16.28
N ARG A 428 19.12 -1.75 -16.12
CA ARG A 428 19.78 -2.68 -17.06
C ARG A 428 19.56 -4.16 -16.76
N ILE A 429 18.49 -4.48 -16.02
CA ILE A 429 18.13 -5.89 -15.78
C ILE A 429 17.68 -6.55 -17.08
N SER A 430 17.84 -7.89 -17.14
CA SER A 430 17.40 -8.71 -18.27
C SER A 430 16.42 -9.81 -17.86
N ASP A 431 16.03 -10.63 -18.81
CA ASP A 431 15.22 -11.83 -18.64
C ASP A 431 15.80 -12.80 -17.58
N LEU A 432 17.11 -12.73 -17.29
CA LEU A 432 17.75 -13.58 -16.30
C LEU A 432 17.20 -13.30 -14.88
N VAL A 433 17.02 -12.04 -14.53
CA VAL A 433 16.44 -11.65 -13.21
C VAL A 433 15.02 -12.15 -13.09
N LEU A 434 14.21 -12.06 -14.15
CA LEU A 434 12.83 -12.56 -14.16
C LEU A 434 12.77 -14.08 -13.97
N THR A 435 13.64 -14.80 -14.68
CA THR A 435 13.76 -16.27 -14.59
C THR A 435 14.16 -16.71 -13.18
N GLU A 436 15.16 -16.06 -12.58
CA GLU A 436 15.63 -16.35 -11.23
C GLU A 436 14.53 -16.03 -10.19
N ALA A 437 13.86 -14.88 -10.32
CA ALA A 437 12.73 -14.53 -9.44
C ALA A 437 11.61 -15.57 -9.48
N ALA A 438 11.27 -16.06 -10.67
CA ALA A 438 10.29 -17.13 -10.84
C ALA A 438 10.75 -18.44 -10.17
N ALA A 439 12.03 -18.79 -10.27
CA ALA A 439 12.60 -19.96 -9.61
C ALA A 439 12.57 -19.83 -8.08
N CYS A 440 12.96 -18.67 -7.53
CA CYS A 440 12.97 -18.38 -6.09
C CYS A 440 11.57 -18.41 -5.49
N VAL A 441 10.57 -17.79 -6.13
CA VAL A 441 9.17 -17.84 -5.65
C VAL A 441 8.65 -19.28 -5.64
N ARG A 442 8.98 -20.08 -6.65
CA ARG A 442 8.62 -21.52 -6.69
C ARG A 442 9.32 -22.35 -5.61
N GLN A 443 10.52 -21.97 -5.21
CA GLN A 443 11.25 -22.64 -4.11
C GLN A 443 10.62 -22.28 -2.75
N ARG A 444 10.23 -21.02 -2.52
CA ARG A 444 9.48 -20.61 -1.31
C ARG A 444 8.22 -21.46 -1.13
N ASN A 445 7.49 -21.74 -2.21
CA ASN A 445 6.30 -22.60 -2.20
C ASN A 445 6.56 -24.03 -1.75
N ARG A 446 7.77 -24.57 -1.97
CA ARG A 446 8.14 -25.91 -1.52
C ARG A 446 8.35 -26.00 -0.02
N THR A 447 8.91 -24.95 0.59
CA THR A 447 9.19 -24.88 2.03
C THR A 447 7.94 -24.59 2.86
N ALA A 448 6.93 -23.96 2.28
CA ALA A 448 5.69 -23.56 2.94
C ALA A 448 4.61 -24.68 2.98
N MET A 449 4.99 -25.95 3.03
CA MET A 449 4.09 -27.15 2.89
C MET A 449 2.98 -27.32 3.94
N GLY A 450 2.59 -26.29 4.71
CA GLY A 450 1.66 -26.42 5.85
C GLY A 450 0.17 -26.14 5.59
N ASN A 451 -0.24 -25.38 4.56
CA ASN A 451 -1.66 -25.01 4.41
C ASN A 451 -2.09 -25.00 2.92
N LYS A 452 -2.76 -26.05 2.49
CA LYS A 452 -2.99 -26.38 1.08
C LYS A 452 -4.40 -26.10 0.53
N SER A 453 -5.19 -25.29 1.21
CA SER A 453 -6.59 -25.05 0.80
C SER A 453 -6.87 -23.58 0.55
N GLY A 454 -6.31 -23.02 -0.51
CA GLY A 454 -6.62 -21.65 -0.93
C GLY A 454 -6.20 -21.37 -2.36
N ASN A 455 -6.85 -20.39 -3.00
CA ASN A 455 -6.42 -19.86 -4.28
C ASN A 455 -5.00 -19.27 -4.18
N PRO A 456 -4.21 -19.25 -5.27
CA PRO A 456 -2.91 -18.60 -5.30
C PRO A 456 -2.98 -17.13 -4.85
N LYS A 457 -1.93 -16.65 -4.17
CA LYS A 457 -1.81 -15.24 -3.77
C LYS A 457 -0.56 -14.62 -4.39
N VAL A 458 -0.53 -13.30 -4.45
CA VAL A 458 0.66 -12.58 -4.91
C VAL A 458 1.72 -12.64 -3.81
N GLY A 459 2.83 -13.34 -4.09
CA GLY A 459 3.98 -13.46 -3.19
C GLY A 459 5.09 -12.44 -3.51
N LEU A 460 5.23 -12.05 -4.79
CA LEU A 460 6.19 -11.04 -5.23
C LEU A 460 5.53 -10.13 -6.27
N ARG A 461 5.71 -8.83 -6.13
CA ARG A 461 5.36 -7.82 -7.14
C ARG A 461 6.62 -7.26 -7.75
N MET A 462 6.68 -7.23 -9.06
CA MET A 462 7.81 -6.69 -9.82
C MET A 462 7.32 -5.61 -10.78
N VAL A 463 8.06 -4.51 -10.86
CA VAL A 463 7.86 -3.46 -11.84
C VAL A 463 9.11 -3.41 -12.71
N VAL A 464 8.94 -3.57 -14.01
CA VAL A 464 10.01 -3.69 -15.01
C VAL A 464 9.62 -2.94 -16.29
N TYR A 465 9.06 -1.73 -16.16
CA TYR A 465 8.85 -0.86 -17.30
C TYR A 465 10.20 -0.43 -17.87
N ASP A 466 10.22 -0.03 -19.10
CA ASP A 466 11.35 0.60 -19.80
C ASP A 466 12.73 -0.07 -19.62
N CYS A 467 12.77 -1.33 -19.12
CA CYS A 467 13.98 -2.14 -19.07
C CYS A 467 14.29 -2.71 -20.46
N GLN A 468 15.30 -2.14 -21.13
CA GLN A 468 15.60 -2.46 -22.54
C GLN A 468 15.97 -3.93 -22.79
N ASN A 469 16.53 -4.62 -21.78
CA ASN A 469 16.97 -6.02 -21.89
C ASN A 469 15.89 -7.01 -21.42
N VAL A 470 14.73 -6.53 -20.97
CA VAL A 470 13.57 -7.38 -20.64
C VAL A 470 12.73 -7.59 -21.88
N THR A 471 12.62 -8.84 -22.31
CA THR A 471 11.87 -9.21 -23.50
C THR A 471 10.58 -9.95 -23.15
N TRP A 472 9.73 -10.16 -24.15
CA TRP A 472 8.53 -10.97 -23.98
C TRP A 472 8.85 -12.42 -23.55
N THR A 473 10.06 -12.92 -23.81
CA THR A 473 10.47 -14.28 -23.43
C THR A 473 10.65 -14.42 -21.93
N GLY A 474 11.29 -13.45 -21.27
CA GLY A 474 11.40 -13.41 -19.81
C GLY A 474 10.04 -13.25 -19.12
N ILE A 475 9.20 -12.38 -19.67
CA ILE A 475 7.82 -12.20 -19.18
C ILE A 475 7.04 -13.51 -19.30
N ARG A 476 7.13 -14.18 -20.44
CA ARG A 476 6.51 -15.48 -20.68
C ARG A 476 6.96 -16.54 -19.68
N GLU A 477 8.26 -16.59 -19.35
CA GLU A 477 8.77 -17.54 -18.35
C GLU A 477 8.09 -17.34 -16.99
N VAL A 478 7.92 -16.09 -16.54
CA VAL A 478 7.17 -15.79 -15.30
C VAL A 478 5.72 -16.25 -15.38
N LEU A 479 5.02 -15.95 -16.49
CA LEU A 479 3.63 -16.37 -16.69
C LEU A 479 3.50 -17.90 -16.69
N SER A 480 4.38 -18.59 -17.39
CA SER A 480 4.41 -20.05 -17.43
C SER A 480 4.61 -20.65 -16.03
N ARG A 481 5.55 -20.10 -15.24
CA ARG A 481 5.81 -20.54 -13.86
C ARG A 481 4.65 -20.26 -12.93
N ASN A 482 3.96 -19.14 -13.09
CA ASN A 482 2.77 -18.81 -12.30
C ASN A 482 1.61 -19.80 -12.52
N ALA A 483 1.49 -20.39 -13.72
CA ALA A 483 0.43 -21.34 -14.06
C ALA A 483 0.88 -22.82 -14.01
N GLU A 484 2.15 -23.10 -13.68
CA GLU A 484 2.74 -24.45 -13.73
C GLU A 484 2.13 -25.37 -12.67
N ILE A 485 1.52 -26.47 -13.14
CA ILE A 485 1.06 -27.58 -12.30
C ILE A 485 2.14 -28.67 -12.34
N ARG A 486 2.82 -28.91 -11.22
CA ARG A 486 3.82 -29.97 -11.13
C ARG A 486 3.15 -31.30 -10.82
N ARG A 487 3.32 -32.27 -11.73
CA ARG A 487 2.98 -33.67 -11.48
C ARG A 487 4.20 -34.38 -10.88
N PRO A 488 4.02 -35.26 -9.88
CA PRO A 488 5.12 -36.08 -9.42
C PRO A 488 5.65 -36.93 -10.59
N PRO A 489 6.97 -37.19 -10.66
CA PRO A 489 7.52 -38.09 -11.67
C PRO A 489 6.83 -39.44 -11.54
N ALA A 490 6.42 -40.01 -12.67
CA ALA A 490 5.90 -41.39 -12.71
C ALA A 490 7.06 -42.34 -12.41
N SER A 491 7.40 -42.55 -11.13
CA SER A 491 8.35 -43.56 -10.71
C SER A 491 7.66 -44.90 -10.69
N SER A 492 8.15 -45.80 -11.51
CA SER A 492 7.85 -47.19 -11.52
C SER A 492 8.00 -47.82 -10.13
N SER A 493 7.02 -48.59 -9.73
CA SER A 493 6.99 -49.59 -8.65
C SER A 493 6.45 -49.19 -7.28
N THR A 494 5.28 -49.74 -7.00
CA THR A 494 4.89 -50.44 -5.77
C THR A 494 5.15 -49.77 -4.42
N ALA A 495 4.59 -48.60 -4.20
CA ALA A 495 4.11 -48.15 -2.89
C ALA A 495 3.23 -46.91 -3.08
N VAL A 496 1.98 -46.97 -2.67
CA VAL A 496 1.07 -45.82 -2.64
C VAL A 496 1.56 -44.91 -1.52
N SER A 497 2.51 -44.03 -1.87
CA SER A 497 2.93 -42.96 -0.99
C SER A 497 1.95 -41.79 -1.14
N PRO A 498 1.56 -41.09 -0.05
CA PRO A 498 0.66 -39.92 -0.10
C PRO A 498 1.21 -38.71 -0.86
N ALA A 499 2.37 -38.84 -1.51
CA ALA A 499 3.02 -37.81 -2.31
C ALA A 499 2.56 -37.72 -3.78
N ALA A 500 1.51 -38.43 -4.19
CA ALA A 500 1.07 -38.56 -5.59
C ALA A 500 0.14 -37.41 -6.10
N TYR A 501 -0.06 -36.34 -5.31
CA TYR A 501 -0.95 -35.26 -5.73
C TYR A 501 -0.22 -34.17 -6.51
N PRO A 502 -0.86 -33.58 -7.54
CA PRO A 502 -0.27 -32.45 -8.27
C PRO A 502 -0.08 -31.25 -7.33
N SER A 503 1.10 -30.63 -7.39
CA SER A 503 1.39 -29.43 -6.63
C SER A 503 1.01 -28.19 -7.43
N TYR A 504 0.15 -27.36 -6.83
CA TYR A 504 -0.31 -26.09 -7.37
C TYR A 504 0.55 -24.92 -6.86
N PRO A 505 0.66 -23.81 -7.60
CA PRO A 505 1.31 -22.61 -7.10
C PRO A 505 0.50 -22.00 -5.95
N THR A 506 1.16 -21.64 -4.83
CA THR A 506 0.56 -20.92 -3.71
C THR A 506 0.89 -19.44 -3.75
N ASP A 507 2.12 -19.12 -4.12
CA ASP A 507 2.58 -17.75 -4.35
C ASP A 507 2.96 -17.57 -5.81
N ILE A 508 2.56 -16.42 -6.37
CA ILE A 508 2.82 -16.06 -7.75
C ILE A 508 3.51 -14.70 -7.85
N ILE A 509 4.09 -14.41 -8.99
CA ILE A 509 4.62 -13.09 -9.31
C ILE A 509 3.54 -12.27 -10.03
N SER A 510 3.20 -11.12 -9.47
CA SER A 510 2.44 -10.08 -10.17
C SER A 510 3.42 -9.10 -10.80
N MET A 511 3.28 -8.85 -12.08
CA MET A 511 4.26 -8.06 -12.82
C MET A 511 3.61 -6.85 -13.50
N LYS A 512 4.30 -5.72 -13.48
CA LYS A 512 4.06 -4.56 -14.32
C LYS A 512 5.22 -4.46 -15.29
N CYS A 513 4.92 -4.43 -16.57
CA CYS A 513 5.92 -4.47 -17.64
C CYS A 513 5.49 -3.57 -18.80
N PHE A 514 6.19 -3.64 -19.92
CA PHE A 514 5.86 -2.86 -21.10
C PHE A 514 4.35 -2.86 -21.39
N TYR A 515 3.79 -1.68 -21.61
CA TYR A 515 2.34 -1.46 -21.74
C TYR A 515 1.69 -2.34 -22.81
N GLY A 516 2.41 -2.65 -23.91
CA GLY A 516 1.92 -3.52 -24.98
C GLY A 516 1.72 -4.99 -24.58
N TYR A 517 2.30 -5.41 -23.43
CA TYR A 517 2.16 -6.77 -22.87
C TYR A 517 1.26 -6.80 -21.65
N GLN A 518 1.04 -5.64 -21.01
CA GLN A 518 0.41 -5.53 -19.70
C GLN A 518 -0.99 -6.12 -19.65
N GLN A 519 -1.80 -5.94 -20.69
CA GLN A 519 -3.16 -6.47 -20.75
C GLN A 519 -3.18 -7.99 -20.62
N THR A 520 -2.33 -8.68 -21.40
CA THR A 520 -2.19 -10.15 -21.34
C THR A 520 -1.69 -10.61 -19.97
N VAL A 521 -0.69 -9.89 -19.39
CA VAL A 521 -0.14 -10.19 -18.07
C VAL A 521 -1.21 -10.05 -16.98
N ASP A 522 -2.01 -9.00 -17.04
CA ASP A 522 -3.08 -8.75 -16.08
C ASP A 522 -4.18 -9.82 -16.17
N GLU A 523 -4.61 -10.17 -17.38
CA GLU A 523 -5.64 -11.18 -17.57
C GLU A 523 -5.13 -12.58 -17.16
N HIS A 524 -3.87 -12.91 -17.48
CA HIS A 524 -3.23 -14.14 -17.01
C HIS A 524 -3.20 -14.21 -15.48
N THR A 525 -2.74 -13.14 -14.83
CA THR A 525 -2.68 -13.04 -13.36
C THR A 525 -4.05 -13.20 -12.72
N LYS A 526 -5.10 -12.56 -13.30
CA LYS A 526 -6.49 -12.72 -12.83
C LYS A 526 -6.97 -14.17 -12.90
N ARG A 527 -6.65 -14.89 -14.01
CA ARG A 527 -7.02 -16.32 -14.16
C ARG A 527 -6.33 -17.18 -13.11
N VAL A 528 -5.03 -16.98 -12.91
CA VAL A 528 -4.26 -17.72 -11.91
C VAL A 528 -4.82 -17.48 -10.50
N LEU A 529 -5.09 -16.23 -10.11
CA LEU A 529 -5.65 -15.89 -8.80
C LEU A 529 -7.05 -16.49 -8.56
N ARG A 530 -7.81 -16.76 -9.62
CA ARG A 530 -9.10 -17.48 -9.55
C ARG A 530 -8.94 -19.00 -9.50
N GLY A 531 -7.73 -19.52 -9.68
CA GLY A 531 -7.44 -20.96 -9.76
C GLY A 531 -7.61 -21.56 -11.16
N ASP A 532 -7.89 -20.76 -12.20
CA ASP A 532 -8.11 -21.21 -13.57
C ASP A 532 -6.77 -21.41 -14.32
N LEU A 533 -5.89 -22.25 -13.76
CA LEU A 533 -4.51 -22.43 -14.24
C LEU A 533 -4.44 -22.95 -15.69
N LEU A 534 -5.40 -23.79 -16.09
CA LEU A 534 -5.47 -24.30 -17.47
C LEU A 534 -5.81 -23.20 -18.48
N ALA A 535 -6.72 -22.30 -18.10
CA ALA A 535 -7.07 -21.16 -18.95
C ALA A 535 -5.92 -20.13 -19.00
N ALA A 536 -5.21 -19.91 -17.89
CA ALA A 536 -4.01 -19.08 -17.86
C ALA A 536 -2.92 -19.65 -18.78
N GLY A 537 -2.62 -20.94 -18.70
CA GLY A 537 -1.63 -21.58 -19.56
C GLY A 537 -2.03 -21.65 -21.05
N ARG A 538 -3.34 -21.63 -21.38
CA ARG A 538 -3.77 -21.47 -22.79
C ARG A 538 -3.51 -20.05 -23.30
N LEU A 539 -3.82 -19.04 -22.49
CA LEU A 539 -3.58 -17.64 -22.84
C LEU A 539 -2.08 -17.38 -23.08
N GLU A 540 -1.21 -17.83 -22.17
CA GLU A 540 0.24 -17.70 -22.30
C GLU A 540 0.75 -18.33 -23.60
N ARG A 541 0.33 -19.55 -23.94
CA ARG A 541 0.76 -20.24 -25.17
C ARG A 541 0.31 -19.50 -26.43
N LYS A 542 -0.94 -19.05 -26.50
CA LYS A 542 -1.43 -18.29 -27.66
C LYS A 542 -0.74 -16.94 -27.79
N TRP A 543 -0.43 -16.29 -26.67
CA TRP A 543 0.36 -15.08 -26.67
C TRP A 543 1.77 -15.32 -27.21
N ALA A 544 2.43 -16.40 -26.78
CA ALA A 544 3.75 -16.77 -27.30
C ALA A 544 3.73 -17.08 -28.81
N GLU A 545 2.71 -17.79 -29.29
CA GLU A 545 2.51 -18.04 -30.75
C GLU A 545 2.36 -16.74 -31.53
N TYR A 546 1.60 -15.78 -30.97
CA TYR A 546 1.44 -14.46 -31.56
C TYR A 546 2.77 -13.70 -31.60
N MET A 547 3.51 -13.63 -30.47
CA MET A 547 4.78 -12.92 -30.39
C MET A 547 5.82 -13.48 -31.38
N MET A 548 5.99 -14.79 -31.42
CA MET A 548 6.88 -15.44 -32.37
C MET A 548 6.47 -15.16 -33.84
N ALA A 549 5.19 -15.26 -34.15
CA ALA A 549 4.71 -14.99 -35.51
C ALA A 549 4.90 -13.51 -35.91
N ASN A 550 4.79 -12.61 -34.94
CA ASN A 550 5.00 -11.18 -35.16
C ASN A 550 6.48 -10.84 -35.39
N GLU A 551 7.40 -11.44 -34.64
CA GLU A 551 8.85 -11.34 -34.87
C GLU A 551 9.23 -11.88 -36.26
N GLU A 552 8.72 -13.07 -36.65
CA GLU A 552 8.94 -13.63 -37.97
C GLU A 552 8.40 -12.71 -39.10
N ALA A 553 7.29 -12.01 -38.84
CA ALA A 553 6.71 -11.07 -39.81
C ALA A 553 7.51 -9.76 -39.90
N GLY A 554 8.16 -9.34 -38.81
CA GLY A 554 9.02 -8.16 -38.72
C GLY A 554 10.41 -8.37 -39.32
N ALA A 555 10.88 -9.61 -39.46
CA ALA A 555 12.23 -9.96 -39.90
C ALA A 555 12.57 -9.61 -41.37
N GLY A 556 11.88 -8.66 -41.99
CA GLY A 556 12.17 -8.08 -43.28
C GLY A 556 11.92 -9.06 -44.48
N GLY A 557 11.84 -8.51 -45.66
CA GLY A 557 11.73 -9.28 -46.93
C GLY A 557 10.53 -8.88 -47.78
N THR A 558 10.70 -9.01 -49.08
CA THR A 558 9.67 -8.78 -50.08
C THR A 558 9.33 -10.12 -50.74
N GLY A 559 8.07 -10.35 -51.09
CA GLY A 559 7.66 -11.54 -51.83
C GLY A 559 6.58 -12.38 -51.15
N ALA A 560 6.31 -13.55 -51.70
CA ALA A 560 5.24 -14.45 -51.27
C ALA A 560 5.46 -14.99 -49.85
N SER A 561 6.72 -15.23 -49.44
CA SER A 561 7.08 -15.68 -48.07
C SER A 561 6.78 -14.63 -47.01
N ALA A 562 7.06 -13.36 -47.29
CA ALA A 562 6.75 -12.25 -46.36
C ALA A 562 5.23 -12.06 -46.21
N ARG A 563 4.47 -12.20 -47.32
CA ARG A 563 2.99 -12.15 -47.26
C ARG A 563 2.42 -13.30 -46.42
N ARG A 564 2.98 -14.51 -46.54
CA ARG A 564 2.55 -15.68 -45.73
C ARG A 564 2.84 -15.48 -44.23
N ARG A 565 4.03 -14.94 -43.87
CA ARG A 565 4.41 -14.62 -42.48
C ARG A 565 3.46 -13.58 -41.87
N ARG A 566 3.20 -12.47 -42.59
CA ARG A 566 2.26 -11.43 -42.15
C ARG A 566 0.83 -11.95 -41.98
N ARG A 567 0.38 -12.87 -42.85
CA ARG A 567 -0.92 -13.51 -42.70
C ARG A 567 -0.95 -14.38 -41.45
N ARG A 568 0.09 -15.20 -41.18
CA ARG A 568 0.21 -16.02 -39.98
C ARG A 568 0.19 -15.18 -38.70
N ALA A 569 0.91 -14.05 -38.70
CA ALA A 569 0.91 -13.13 -37.56
C ALA A 569 -0.49 -12.56 -37.28
N ARG A 570 -1.26 -12.19 -38.31
CA ARG A 570 -2.65 -11.71 -38.16
C ARG A 570 -3.59 -12.80 -37.61
N GLU A 571 -3.44 -14.03 -38.09
CA GLU A 571 -4.22 -15.18 -37.61
C GLU A 571 -3.89 -15.49 -36.16
N ALA A 572 -2.61 -15.47 -35.77
CA ALA A 572 -2.18 -15.65 -34.39
C ALA A 572 -2.66 -14.52 -33.47
N ALA A 573 -2.60 -13.27 -33.92
CA ALA A 573 -3.14 -12.12 -33.20
C ALA A 573 -4.65 -12.25 -32.93
N ALA A 574 -5.42 -12.68 -33.93
CA ALA A 574 -6.86 -12.89 -33.77
C ALA A 574 -7.17 -14.00 -32.76
N LEU A 575 -6.43 -15.11 -32.78
CA LEU A 575 -6.58 -16.22 -31.84
C LEU A 575 -6.18 -15.83 -30.41
N HIS A 576 -5.18 -14.97 -30.27
CA HIS A 576 -4.79 -14.42 -28.95
C HIS A 576 -5.87 -13.48 -28.40
N ALA A 577 -6.36 -12.54 -29.22
CA ALA A 577 -7.41 -11.61 -28.80
C ALA A 577 -8.72 -12.33 -28.41
N ASP A 578 -9.12 -13.36 -29.20
CA ASP A 578 -10.29 -14.19 -28.85
C ASP A 578 -10.11 -14.93 -27.51
N GLU A 579 -8.89 -15.34 -27.16
CA GLU A 579 -8.61 -15.98 -25.87
C GLU A 579 -8.59 -14.97 -24.73
N GLU A 580 -8.05 -13.79 -24.96
CA GLU A 580 -7.98 -12.70 -23.97
C GLU A 580 -9.38 -12.21 -23.58
N ASP A 581 -10.27 -12.03 -24.56
CA ASP A 581 -11.68 -11.64 -24.38
C ASP A 581 -12.61 -12.78 -23.93
N GLY A 582 -12.20 -14.02 -24.14
CA GLY A 582 -13.06 -15.22 -24.05
C GLY A 582 -13.68 -15.50 -22.67
N LEU A 583 -13.21 -14.86 -21.60
CA LEU A 583 -13.82 -14.94 -20.26
C LEU A 583 -14.88 -13.86 -20.00
N ALA A 584 -14.89 -12.77 -20.77
CA ALA A 584 -15.91 -11.72 -20.65
C ALA A 584 -17.25 -12.13 -21.29
N ARG A 585 -17.27 -13.18 -22.10
CA ARG A 585 -18.47 -13.65 -22.85
C ARG A 585 -18.80 -15.12 -22.59
N GLY A 586 -19.01 -15.46 -21.35
CA GLY A 586 -19.78 -16.67 -20.99
C GLY A 586 -21.24 -16.50 -21.38
N GLY A 587 -21.60 -16.76 -22.62
CA GLY A 587 -22.97 -16.83 -23.08
C GLY A 587 -23.37 -15.84 -24.15
N ARG A 588 -22.88 -16.01 -25.35
CA ARG A 588 -23.62 -15.82 -26.61
C ARG A 588 -22.68 -16.13 -27.79
N ARG A 589 -22.72 -17.37 -28.29
CA ARG A 589 -22.27 -17.69 -29.66
C ARG A 589 -23.08 -16.81 -30.61
N ARG A 590 -22.47 -15.73 -31.13
CA ARG A 590 -23.00 -15.06 -32.32
C ARG A 590 -22.75 -15.99 -33.49
N ALA A 591 -23.85 -16.55 -34.01
CA ALA A 591 -23.85 -17.15 -35.34
C ALA A 591 -23.28 -16.12 -36.34
N ARG A 592 -22.21 -16.49 -37.03
CA ARG A 592 -21.75 -15.76 -38.22
C ARG A 592 -22.90 -15.76 -39.21
N SER A 593 -23.60 -14.66 -39.34
CA SER A 593 -24.44 -14.41 -40.53
C SER A 593 -23.49 -14.12 -41.68
N GLY A 594 -23.42 -15.05 -42.64
CA GLY A 594 -22.80 -14.81 -43.92
C GLY A 594 -23.55 -13.66 -44.59
N GLY A 595 -22.87 -12.53 -44.78
CA GLY A 595 -23.30 -11.44 -45.62
C GLY A 595 -22.80 -11.65 -47.01
N CYS A 596 -23.71 -12.00 -47.94
CA CYS A 596 -23.49 -11.96 -49.38
C CYS A 596 -23.07 -10.56 -49.82
N ALA A 597 -21.99 -10.51 -50.57
CA ALA A 597 -21.69 -9.38 -51.42
C ALA A 597 -22.68 -9.35 -52.60
N VAL A 598 -23.33 -8.23 -52.81
CA VAL A 598 -23.91 -7.85 -54.11
C VAL A 598 -23.68 -6.37 -54.34
N MET A 599 -22.91 -6.10 -55.42
CA MET A 599 -22.71 -4.88 -56.22
C MET A 599 -22.18 -3.64 -55.51
#